data_4d2d13a50c02f026382d72f85703b1cb
#
_entry.id   4d2d13a50c02f026382d72f85703b1cb
#
_cell.length_a   1.000
_cell.length_b   1.000
_cell.length_c   1.000
_cell.angle_alpha   90.00
_cell.angle_beta   90.00
_cell.angle_gamma   90.00
#
_symmetry.space_group_name_H-M   'P 1'
#
loop_
_entity.id
_entity.type
_entity.pdbx_description
1 polymer ?
#
loop_
_entity_poly.entity_id
_entity_poly.type
_entity_poly.pdbx_seq_one_letter_code
_entity_poly.pdbx_strand_id
1 'polypeptide(L)'
;PSGPLHLGHTRALALNNYYKKRYGGKLILRLEDTNPNAIDHDAYDMIQSDLDWLNVEVDEVVIQSDRMVLYYEEIRKILTDGGAYVTNSDAEEWRELKRQKKAHPDRERPSEVQLSDFENLLSGGEGIVVIKTDLKDPNPALRDFVALRVVEESHPRQNTKYRLWPLYNYAVAVDDYHLGITHVLRGKDHLNNTLKQKWIYKYLGWDEPEYIHYGLVSIP
;
A
#
# COMPACT_ATOMS: atom_id res chain seq x y z
N PRO A 1 4.38 -9.72 6.38
CA PRO A 1 5.55 -10.61 6.32
C PRO A 1 5.09 -12.05 6.12
N SER A 2 5.65 -12.75 5.12
CA SER A 2 5.24 -14.09 4.71
C SER A 2 6.38 -15.12 4.82
N GLY A 3 7.41 -14.82 5.57
CA GLY A 3 8.57 -15.67 5.81
C GLY A 3 9.89 -14.89 5.90
N PRO A 4 11.03 -15.58 5.93
CA PRO A 4 12.35 -14.99 6.04
C PRO A 4 12.74 -14.17 4.80
N LEU A 5 13.80 -13.38 4.91
CA LEU A 5 14.34 -12.65 3.78
C LEU A 5 14.93 -13.62 2.74
N HIS A 6 14.77 -13.28 1.47
CA HIS A 6 15.41 -14.01 0.37
C HIS A 6 16.37 -13.07 -0.40
N LEU A 7 17.16 -13.62 -1.32
CA LEU A 7 18.20 -12.89 -2.04
C LEU A 7 17.71 -11.61 -2.74
N GLY A 8 16.46 -11.58 -3.21
CA GLY A 8 15.85 -10.35 -3.78
C GLY A 8 15.72 -9.24 -2.75
N HIS A 9 15.31 -9.55 -1.53
CA HIS A 9 15.25 -8.60 -0.42
C HIS A 9 16.63 -8.11 -0.01
N THR A 10 17.61 -9.00 0.05
CA THR A 10 18.99 -8.67 0.43
C THR A 10 19.62 -7.62 -0.49
N ARG A 11 19.31 -7.68 -1.79
CA ARG A 11 19.78 -6.66 -2.75
C ARG A 11 19.19 -5.28 -2.45
N ALA A 12 17.88 -5.20 -2.26
CA ALA A 12 17.21 -3.94 -1.91
C ALA A 12 17.77 -3.39 -0.60
N LEU A 13 17.93 -4.25 0.40
CA LEU A 13 18.49 -3.91 1.70
C LEU A 13 19.95 -3.39 1.58
N ALA A 14 20.80 -4.07 0.83
CA ALA A 14 22.19 -3.68 0.63
C ALA A 14 22.31 -2.29 -0.02
N LEU A 15 21.49 -2.02 -1.04
CA LEU A 15 21.48 -0.71 -1.71
C LEU A 15 21.03 0.39 -0.75
N ASN A 16 19.91 0.20 -0.07
CA ASN A 16 19.39 1.19 0.87
C ASN A 16 20.37 1.44 2.03
N ASN A 17 20.98 0.39 2.60
CA ASN A 17 21.98 0.51 3.66
C ASN A 17 23.26 1.22 3.17
N TYR A 18 23.70 0.95 1.93
CA TYR A 18 24.83 1.67 1.33
C TYR A 18 24.57 3.16 1.25
N TYR A 19 23.41 3.56 0.75
CA TYR A 19 23.06 4.97 0.62
C TYR A 19 22.79 5.64 1.97
N LYS A 20 22.16 4.94 2.94
CA LYS A 20 22.08 5.38 4.33
C LYS A 20 23.46 5.79 4.86
N LYS A 21 24.43 4.88 4.76
CA LYS A 21 25.80 5.12 5.26
C LYS A 21 26.52 6.24 4.51
N ARG A 22 26.35 6.31 3.19
CA ARG A 22 27.01 7.29 2.34
C ARG A 22 26.54 8.72 2.59
N TYR A 23 25.26 8.91 2.85
CA TYR A 23 24.63 10.23 2.96
C TYR A 23 24.21 10.60 4.40
N GLY A 24 24.45 9.73 5.37
CA GLY A 24 24.02 9.97 6.75
C GLY A 24 22.48 9.96 6.92
N GLY A 25 21.79 9.19 6.09
CA GLY A 25 20.33 9.06 6.13
C GLY A 25 19.83 8.08 7.18
N LYS A 26 18.52 7.86 7.22
CA LYS A 26 17.85 6.84 8.02
C LYS A 26 17.40 5.66 7.17
N LEU A 27 17.42 4.47 7.75
CA LEU A 27 16.87 3.24 7.17
C LEU A 27 15.74 2.74 8.08
N ILE A 28 14.53 2.71 7.54
CA ILE A 28 13.33 2.26 8.25
C ILE A 28 12.97 0.86 7.77
N LEU A 29 12.78 -0.06 8.70
CA LEU A 29 12.19 -1.36 8.42
C LEU A 29 10.67 -1.24 8.55
N ARG A 30 9.94 -1.41 7.45
CA ARG A 30 8.49 -1.49 7.46
C ARG A 30 8.03 -2.93 7.25
N LEU A 31 7.36 -3.48 8.24
CA LEU A 31 6.72 -4.79 8.17
C LEU A 31 5.31 -4.63 7.61
N GLU A 32 5.13 -5.08 6.37
CA GLU A 32 3.89 -4.92 5.61
C GLU A 32 2.97 -6.10 5.89
N ASP A 33 2.13 -5.97 6.91
CA ASP A 33 1.25 -7.02 7.44
C ASP A 33 -0.25 -6.68 7.28
N THR A 34 -0.62 -5.96 6.23
CA THR A 34 -2.01 -5.58 5.97
C THR A 34 -2.85 -6.63 5.24
N ASN A 35 -2.32 -7.82 5.02
CA ASN A 35 -3.08 -8.95 4.46
C ASN A 35 -3.09 -10.12 5.44
N PRO A 36 -4.12 -10.23 6.33
CA PRO A 36 -4.21 -11.28 7.34
C PRO A 36 -4.01 -12.70 6.81
N ASN A 37 -4.45 -12.97 5.57
CA ASN A 37 -4.37 -14.29 4.95
C ASN A 37 -2.95 -14.70 4.51
N ALA A 38 -1.99 -13.81 4.55
CA ALA A 38 -0.64 -14.04 4.01
C ALA A 38 0.48 -13.80 5.05
N ILE A 39 0.11 -13.68 6.33
CA ILE A 39 1.09 -13.42 7.39
C ILE A 39 1.56 -14.73 7.97
N ASP A 40 2.89 -14.92 7.99
CA ASP A 40 3.55 -15.92 8.80
C ASP A 40 3.86 -15.31 10.18
N HIS A 41 3.40 -15.95 11.26
CA HIS A 41 3.60 -15.48 12.63
C HIS A 41 5.07 -15.34 13.01
N ASP A 42 5.92 -16.26 12.52
CA ASP A 42 7.34 -16.27 12.85
C ASP A 42 8.14 -15.27 12.00
N ALA A 43 7.54 -14.73 10.92
CA ALA A 43 8.24 -13.84 10.00
C ALA A 43 8.72 -12.53 10.64
N TYR A 44 8.06 -12.05 11.68
CA TYR A 44 8.49 -10.84 12.40
C TYR A 44 9.87 -11.05 13.04
N ASP A 45 10.05 -12.16 13.75
CA ASP A 45 11.31 -12.50 14.40
C ASP A 45 12.38 -12.96 13.38
N MET A 46 11.97 -13.71 12.36
CA MET A 46 12.87 -14.16 11.28
C MET A 46 13.50 -12.96 10.56
N ILE A 47 12.71 -11.95 10.18
CA ILE A 47 13.23 -10.77 9.50
C ILE A 47 14.24 -10.02 10.36
N GLN A 48 13.98 -9.87 11.66
CA GLN A 48 14.93 -9.23 12.57
C GLN A 48 16.23 -10.05 12.67
N SER A 49 16.14 -11.37 12.83
CA SER A 49 17.29 -12.25 12.87
C SER A 49 18.13 -12.21 11.58
N ASP A 50 17.47 -12.12 10.42
CA ASP A 50 18.14 -11.99 9.12
C ASP A 50 18.87 -10.65 8.98
N LEU A 51 18.31 -9.55 9.49
CA LEU A 51 18.98 -8.24 9.52
C LEU A 51 20.22 -8.26 10.41
N ASP A 52 20.12 -8.88 11.59
CA ASP A 52 21.24 -9.04 12.52
C ASP A 52 22.36 -9.87 11.88
N TRP A 53 22.00 -10.99 11.21
CA TRP A 53 22.97 -11.83 10.49
C TRP A 53 23.65 -11.08 9.34
N LEU A 54 22.91 -10.23 8.62
CA LEU A 54 23.45 -9.38 7.55
C LEU A 54 24.22 -8.17 8.07
N ASN A 55 24.28 -7.96 9.38
CA ASN A 55 24.88 -6.81 10.04
C ASN A 55 24.34 -5.47 9.47
N VAL A 56 23.01 -5.41 9.32
CA VAL A 56 22.30 -4.21 8.88
C VAL A 56 21.50 -3.63 10.03
N GLU A 57 21.93 -2.46 10.46
CA GLU A 57 21.25 -1.69 11.50
C GLU A 57 20.15 -0.82 10.89
N VAL A 58 18.92 -0.99 11.37
CA VAL A 58 17.79 -0.12 11.04
C VAL A 58 17.59 0.92 12.15
N ASP A 59 17.18 2.14 11.77
CA ASP A 59 17.00 3.23 12.74
C ASP A 59 15.60 3.19 13.38
N GLU A 60 14.64 2.59 12.68
CA GLU A 60 13.26 2.50 13.15
C GLU A 60 12.58 1.26 12.55
N VAL A 61 11.71 0.62 13.34
CA VAL A 61 10.85 -0.48 12.90
C VAL A 61 9.41 -0.02 12.95
N VAL A 62 8.70 -0.16 11.84
CA VAL A 62 7.30 0.22 11.69
C VAL A 62 6.48 -0.97 11.25
N ILE A 63 5.34 -1.22 11.92
CA ILE A 63 4.41 -2.30 11.59
C ILE A 63 3.11 -1.66 11.08
N GLN A 64 2.69 -2.04 9.87
CA GLN A 64 1.56 -1.39 9.20
C GLN A 64 0.24 -1.60 9.95
N SER A 65 0.02 -2.79 10.50
CA SER A 65 -1.21 -3.08 11.26
C SER A 65 -1.39 -2.22 12.51
N ASP A 66 -0.35 -1.60 13.03
CA ASP A 66 -0.43 -0.66 14.15
C ASP A 66 -0.86 0.76 13.71
N ARG A 67 -0.93 1.01 12.41
CA ARG A 67 -1.18 2.33 11.80
C ARG A 67 -2.57 2.46 11.15
N MET A 68 -3.48 1.53 11.42
CA MET A 68 -4.78 1.45 10.73
C MET A 68 -5.61 2.74 10.82
N VAL A 69 -5.59 3.44 11.97
CA VAL A 69 -6.30 4.71 12.14
C VAL A 69 -5.82 5.76 11.15
N LEU A 70 -4.50 5.86 10.94
CA LEU A 70 -3.90 6.78 9.98
C LEU A 70 -4.42 6.51 8.55
N TYR A 71 -4.47 5.25 8.12
CA TYR A 71 -4.99 4.92 6.80
C TYR A 71 -6.47 5.31 6.65
N TYR A 72 -7.28 5.19 7.69
CA TYR A 72 -8.69 5.60 7.66
C TYR A 72 -8.85 7.12 7.62
N GLU A 73 -7.99 7.87 8.31
CA GLU A 73 -8.00 9.33 8.28
C GLU A 73 -7.64 9.85 6.88
N GLU A 74 -6.59 9.30 6.26
CA GLU A 74 -6.16 9.76 4.95
C GLU A 74 -7.12 9.38 3.82
N ILE A 75 -7.76 8.20 3.87
CA ILE A 75 -8.74 7.83 2.84
C ILE A 75 -10.01 8.68 2.93
N ARG A 76 -10.43 9.12 4.14
CA ARG A 76 -11.54 10.05 4.30
C ARG A 76 -11.29 11.37 3.56
N LYS A 77 -10.06 11.90 3.61
CA LYS A 77 -9.69 13.11 2.86
C LYS A 77 -9.84 12.89 1.36
N ILE A 78 -9.31 11.78 0.84
CA ILE A 78 -9.43 11.44 -0.59
C ILE A 78 -10.89 11.26 -1.02
N LEU A 79 -11.74 10.64 -0.19
CA LEU A 79 -13.18 10.48 -0.44
C LEU A 79 -13.90 11.83 -0.44
N THR A 80 -13.56 12.71 0.51
CA THR A 80 -14.11 14.07 0.61
C THR A 80 -13.79 14.87 -0.65
N ASP A 81 -12.57 14.78 -1.16
CA ASP A 81 -12.09 15.51 -2.34
C ASP A 81 -12.49 14.83 -3.66
N GLY A 82 -13.29 13.76 -3.57
CA GLY A 82 -13.79 13.05 -4.75
C GLY A 82 -12.76 12.20 -5.49
N GLY A 83 -11.61 11.91 -4.88
CA GLY A 83 -10.51 11.11 -5.45
C GLY A 83 -10.67 9.60 -5.27
N ALA A 84 -11.67 9.15 -4.50
CA ALA A 84 -11.98 7.74 -4.29
C ALA A 84 -13.48 7.50 -4.31
N TYR A 85 -13.87 6.24 -4.33
CA TYR A 85 -15.28 5.81 -4.19
C TYR A 85 -15.37 4.45 -3.49
N VAL A 86 -16.53 4.19 -2.91
CA VAL A 86 -16.88 2.92 -2.27
C VAL A 86 -17.82 2.15 -3.21
N THR A 87 -17.60 0.85 -3.32
CA THR A 87 -18.49 -0.04 -4.07
C THR A 87 -18.52 -1.43 -3.44
N ASN A 88 -19.68 -2.09 -3.52
CA ASN A 88 -19.86 -3.50 -3.16
C ASN A 88 -20.17 -4.38 -4.38
N SER A 89 -19.91 -3.87 -5.59
CA SER A 89 -20.10 -4.62 -6.82
C SER A 89 -19.28 -5.90 -6.86
N ASP A 90 -19.75 -6.86 -7.61
CA ASP A 90 -19.01 -8.07 -7.92
C ASP A 90 -17.63 -7.72 -8.53
N ALA A 91 -16.61 -8.45 -8.11
CA ALA A 91 -15.23 -8.17 -8.51
C ALA A 91 -15.01 -8.35 -10.02
N GLU A 92 -15.74 -9.26 -10.67
CA GLU A 92 -15.62 -9.50 -12.11
C GLU A 92 -16.30 -8.39 -12.90
N GLU A 93 -17.49 -7.95 -12.48
CA GLU A 93 -18.19 -6.79 -13.07
C GLU A 93 -17.31 -5.54 -13.00
N TRP A 94 -16.73 -5.27 -11.83
CA TRP A 94 -15.82 -4.12 -11.65
C TRP A 94 -14.60 -4.20 -12.58
N ARG A 95 -13.97 -5.38 -12.69
CA ARG A 95 -12.81 -5.58 -13.58
C ARG A 95 -13.20 -5.41 -15.05
N GLU A 96 -14.37 -5.88 -15.44
CA GLU A 96 -14.87 -5.76 -16.81
C GLU A 96 -15.11 -4.30 -17.21
N LEU A 97 -15.79 -3.52 -16.37
CA LEU A 97 -15.97 -2.07 -16.60
C LEU A 97 -14.61 -1.36 -16.76
N LYS A 98 -13.68 -1.66 -15.89
CA LYS A 98 -12.32 -1.15 -15.95
C LYS A 98 -11.61 -1.53 -17.25
N ARG A 99 -11.75 -2.78 -17.70
CA ARG A 99 -11.17 -3.26 -18.97
C ARG A 99 -11.76 -2.51 -20.15
N GLN A 100 -13.06 -2.28 -20.14
CA GLN A 100 -13.79 -1.52 -21.16
C GLN A 100 -13.56 0.00 -21.08
N LYS A 101 -12.77 0.51 -20.14
CA LYS A 101 -12.56 1.95 -19.90
C LYS A 101 -13.85 2.70 -19.52
N LYS A 102 -14.79 2.01 -18.92
CA LYS A 102 -16.06 2.56 -18.45
C LYS A 102 -16.00 2.87 -16.97
N ALA A 103 -16.59 4.00 -16.60
CA ALA A 103 -16.75 4.36 -15.20
C ALA A 103 -17.75 3.41 -14.52
N HIS A 104 -17.43 3.01 -13.28
CA HIS A 104 -18.37 2.31 -12.43
C HIS A 104 -19.51 3.27 -12.02
N PRO A 105 -20.78 2.83 -11.91
CA PRO A 105 -21.90 3.70 -11.49
C PRO A 105 -21.64 4.41 -10.15
N ASP A 106 -21.02 3.73 -9.19
CA ASP A 106 -20.71 4.29 -7.87
C ASP A 106 -19.62 5.38 -7.89
N ARG A 107 -18.84 5.44 -8.96
CA ARG A 107 -17.68 6.33 -9.09
C ARG A 107 -18.06 7.82 -8.99
N GLU A 108 -19.22 8.19 -9.48
CA GLU A 108 -19.66 9.60 -9.58
C GLU A 108 -20.70 9.97 -8.49
N ARG A 109 -20.93 9.09 -7.50
CA ARG A 109 -21.82 9.43 -6.37
C ARG A 109 -21.23 10.56 -5.53
N PRO A 110 -22.08 11.42 -4.90
CA PRO A 110 -21.62 12.53 -4.06
C PRO A 110 -20.68 12.07 -2.91
N SER A 111 -19.75 12.94 -2.52
CA SER A 111 -18.77 12.65 -1.48
C SER A 111 -19.40 12.27 -0.14
N GLU A 112 -20.52 12.89 0.23
CA GLU A 112 -21.25 12.58 1.48
C GLU A 112 -21.78 11.14 1.46
N VAL A 113 -22.24 10.65 0.31
CA VAL A 113 -22.65 9.25 0.15
C VAL A 113 -21.46 8.33 0.24
N GLN A 114 -20.35 8.67 -0.41
CA GLN A 114 -19.11 7.89 -0.34
C GLN A 114 -18.58 7.77 1.10
N LEU A 115 -18.61 8.87 1.87
CA LEU A 115 -18.22 8.87 3.27
C LEU A 115 -19.17 8.02 4.13
N SER A 116 -20.48 8.12 3.91
CA SER A 116 -21.45 7.28 4.60
C SER A 116 -21.24 5.80 4.33
N ASP A 117 -20.97 5.43 3.07
CA ASP A 117 -20.67 4.06 2.69
C ASP A 117 -19.35 3.57 3.30
N PHE A 118 -18.35 4.44 3.38
CA PHE A 118 -17.09 4.12 4.05
C PHE A 118 -17.28 3.83 5.55
N GLU A 119 -18.06 4.64 6.27
CA GLU A 119 -18.39 4.38 7.68
C GLU A 119 -19.20 3.07 7.84
N ASN A 120 -20.05 2.74 6.88
CA ASN A 120 -20.73 1.46 6.84
C ASN A 120 -19.74 0.28 6.68
N LEU A 121 -18.70 0.40 5.82
CA LEU A 121 -17.66 -0.63 5.71
C LEU A 121 -16.93 -0.86 7.05
N LEU A 122 -16.62 0.21 7.77
CA LEU A 122 -15.99 0.12 9.10
C LEU A 122 -16.89 -0.56 10.15
N SER A 123 -18.22 -0.41 9.99
CA SER A 123 -19.22 -0.90 10.96
C SER A 123 -19.74 -2.31 10.65
N GLY A 124 -19.25 -2.97 9.60
CA GLY A 124 -19.69 -4.33 9.26
C GLY A 124 -20.24 -4.50 7.85
N GLY A 125 -20.28 -3.46 7.03
CA GLY A 125 -20.70 -3.54 5.62
C GLY A 125 -19.69 -4.30 4.74
N GLU A 126 -20.12 -4.65 3.55
CA GLU A 126 -19.33 -5.33 2.52
C GLU A 126 -18.90 -4.36 1.42
N GLY A 127 -17.72 -4.56 0.86
CA GLY A 127 -17.25 -3.78 -0.28
C GLY A 127 -15.75 -3.45 -0.24
N ILE A 128 -15.40 -2.53 -1.12
CA ILE A 128 -14.03 -2.04 -1.31
C ILE A 128 -14.01 -0.52 -1.45
N VAL A 129 -12.86 0.09 -1.15
CA VAL A 129 -12.59 1.49 -1.47
C VAL A 129 -11.61 1.54 -2.64
N VAL A 130 -11.93 2.34 -3.64
CA VAL A 130 -11.21 2.41 -4.92
C VAL A 130 -10.69 3.82 -5.15
N ILE A 131 -9.41 3.96 -5.47
CA ILE A 131 -8.82 5.24 -5.94
C ILE A 131 -9.19 5.47 -7.40
N LYS A 132 -9.69 6.66 -7.70
CA LYS A 132 -9.97 7.10 -9.07
C LYS A 132 -8.66 7.46 -9.77
N THR A 133 -8.55 7.04 -11.03
CA THR A 133 -7.43 7.40 -11.89
C THR A 133 -7.94 7.73 -13.29
N ASP A 134 -7.06 7.80 -14.28
CA ASP A 134 -7.47 7.93 -15.67
C ASP A 134 -7.95 6.56 -16.23
N LEU A 135 -9.27 6.42 -16.42
CA LEU A 135 -9.86 5.22 -17.02
C LEU A 135 -9.45 5.01 -18.49
N LYS A 136 -8.95 6.06 -19.17
CA LYS A 136 -8.49 5.98 -20.56
C LYS A 136 -7.04 5.55 -20.68
N ASP A 137 -6.31 5.44 -19.57
CA ASP A 137 -4.91 5.01 -19.57
C ASP A 137 -4.76 3.74 -20.45
N PRO A 138 -3.79 3.70 -21.37
CA PRO A 138 -3.54 2.53 -22.21
C PRO A 138 -3.18 1.29 -21.39
N ASN A 139 -2.50 1.46 -20.24
CA ASN A 139 -2.18 0.37 -19.33
C ASN A 139 -3.35 0.09 -18.36
N PRO A 140 -4.07 -1.04 -18.50
CA PRO A 140 -5.19 -1.36 -17.61
C PRO A 140 -4.81 -1.48 -16.12
N ALA A 141 -3.54 -1.76 -15.82
CA ALA A 141 -3.06 -1.85 -14.45
C ALA A 141 -3.06 -0.50 -13.72
N LEU A 142 -3.05 0.62 -14.46
CA LEU A 142 -3.03 1.98 -13.93
C LEU A 142 -4.41 2.62 -13.79
N ARG A 143 -5.44 1.99 -14.37
CA ARG A 143 -6.83 2.48 -14.22
C ARG A 143 -7.34 2.11 -12.84
N ASP A 144 -8.22 2.87 -12.28
CA ASP A 144 -8.80 2.72 -10.93
C ASP A 144 -8.30 1.49 -10.17
N PHE A 145 -7.86 1.65 -8.93
CA PHE A 145 -7.31 0.54 -8.17
C PHE A 145 -7.81 0.54 -6.72
N VAL A 146 -7.93 -0.66 -6.16
CA VAL A 146 -8.43 -0.84 -4.79
C VAL A 146 -7.41 -0.31 -3.78
N ALA A 147 -7.88 0.55 -2.89
CA ALA A 147 -7.12 1.09 -1.76
C ALA A 147 -7.34 0.28 -0.48
N LEU A 148 -8.60 -0.05 -0.16
CA LEU A 148 -8.95 -0.87 0.99
C LEU A 148 -9.97 -1.94 0.61
N ARG A 149 -9.89 -3.07 1.32
CA ARG A 149 -10.84 -4.19 1.17
C ARG A 149 -11.22 -4.77 2.52
N VAL A 150 -12.41 -5.32 2.59
CA VAL A 150 -12.86 -6.12 3.73
C VAL A 150 -12.16 -7.48 3.72
N VAL A 151 -11.67 -7.91 4.88
CA VAL A 151 -11.06 -9.22 5.14
C VAL A 151 -11.56 -9.69 6.49
N GLU A 152 -12.18 -10.86 6.54
CA GLU A 152 -12.83 -11.40 7.76
C GLU A 152 -11.86 -12.21 8.62
N GLU A 153 -10.72 -12.63 8.08
CA GLU A 153 -9.75 -13.42 8.80
C GLU A 153 -9.12 -12.64 9.94
N SER A 154 -8.88 -13.34 11.05
CA SER A 154 -8.23 -12.78 12.22
C SER A 154 -6.76 -12.45 11.94
N HIS A 155 -6.33 -11.24 12.31
CA HIS A 155 -4.95 -10.82 12.14
C HIS A 155 -4.08 -11.27 13.33
N PRO A 156 -2.84 -11.78 13.12
CA PRO A 156 -1.97 -12.26 14.19
C PRO A 156 -1.75 -11.28 15.35
N ARG A 157 -1.63 -10.00 15.06
CA ARG A 157 -1.34 -8.96 16.05
C ARG A 157 -2.59 -8.18 16.48
N GLN A 158 -3.55 -7.96 15.57
CA GLN A 158 -4.72 -7.11 15.78
C GLN A 158 -6.00 -7.93 16.06
N ASN A 159 -5.92 -9.25 15.98
CA ASN A 159 -7.08 -10.14 16.09
C ASN A 159 -8.22 -9.69 15.14
N THR A 160 -9.42 -9.55 15.64
CA THR A 160 -10.62 -9.09 14.90
C THR A 160 -10.89 -7.59 15.05
N LYS A 161 -9.93 -6.81 15.54
CA LYS A 161 -10.11 -5.37 15.78
C LYS A 161 -10.40 -4.59 14.51
N TYR A 162 -9.81 -4.98 13.41
CA TYR A 162 -9.99 -4.36 12.11
C TYR A 162 -10.47 -5.39 11.08
N ARG A 163 -11.34 -4.97 10.19
CA ARG A 163 -11.82 -5.77 9.08
C ARG A 163 -11.60 -5.12 7.70
N LEU A 164 -11.43 -3.81 7.65
CA LEU A 164 -11.16 -3.06 6.41
C LEU A 164 -9.66 -2.78 6.31
N TRP A 165 -8.96 -3.50 5.44
CA TRP A 165 -7.51 -3.50 5.34
C TRP A 165 -7.00 -2.76 4.11
N PRO A 166 -5.95 -1.91 4.25
CA PRO A 166 -5.36 -1.22 3.12
C PRO A 166 -4.54 -2.19 2.24
N LEU A 167 -4.55 -1.93 0.93
CA LEU A 167 -3.71 -2.63 -0.02
C LEU A 167 -2.38 -1.89 -0.20
N TYR A 168 -1.39 -2.63 -0.71
CA TYR A 168 0.01 -2.23 -0.83
C TYR A 168 0.20 -0.79 -1.32
N ASN A 169 -0.33 -0.42 -2.48
CA ASN A 169 -0.04 0.90 -3.05
C ASN A 169 -0.56 2.06 -2.20
N TYR A 170 -1.68 1.86 -1.53
CA TYR A 170 -2.26 2.86 -0.65
C TYR A 170 -1.48 2.95 0.67
N ALA A 171 -1.28 1.81 1.35
CA ALA A 171 -0.58 1.77 2.62
C ALA A 171 0.84 2.34 2.52
N VAL A 172 1.59 1.92 1.48
CA VAL A 172 2.97 2.37 1.26
C VAL A 172 3.04 3.88 1.01
N ALA A 173 2.16 4.45 0.17
CA ALA A 173 2.17 5.89 -0.11
C ALA A 173 1.90 6.72 1.14
N VAL A 174 0.93 6.30 1.96
CA VAL A 174 0.61 6.97 3.23
C VAL A 174 1.78 6.87 4.21
N ASP A 175 2.36 5.68 4.35
CA ASP A 175 3.50 5.48 5.23
C ASP A 175 4.72 6.27 4.80
N ASP A 176 5.08 6.22 3.52
CA ASP A 176 6.26 6.92 2.99
C ASP A 176 6.18 8.42 3.27
N TYR A 177 4.99 9.02 3.12
CA TYR A 177 4.81 10.43 3.47
C TYR A 177 4.96 10.69 4.98
N HIS A 178 4.23 9.96 5.82
CA HIS A 178 4.22 10.19 7.27
C HIS A 178 5.51 9.79 7.97
N LEU A 179 6.32 8.92 7.37
CA LEU A 179 7.66 8.55 7.85
C LEU A 179 8.76 9.48 7.29
N GLY A 180 8.39 10.45 6.46
CA GLY A 180 9.34 11.40 5.86
C GLY A 180 10.34 10.73 4.90
N ILE A 181 9.90 9.70 4.18
CA ILE A 181 10.74 9.03 3.17
C ILE A 181 11.03 10.01 2.04
N THR A 182 12.31 10.26 1.80
CA THR A 182 12.78 11.17 0.74
C THR A 182 13.16 10.45 -0.54
N HIS A 183 13.62 9.19 -0.44
CA HIS A 183 14.09 8.40 -1.58
C HIS A 183 13.56 6.97 -1.47
N VAL A 184 13.05 6.45 -2.58
CA VAL A 184 12.58 5.06 -2.71
C VAL A 184 13.42 4.35 -3.77
N LEU A 185 14.29 3.44 -3.33
CA LEU A 185 15.15 2.63 -4.20
C LEU A 185 14.57 1.22 -4.29
N ARG A 186 14.05 0.84 -5.47
CA ARG A 186 13.40 -0.46 -5.66
C ARG A 186 13.54 -1.00 -7.09
N GLY A 187 13.20 -2.25 -7.31
CA GLY A 187 13.27 -2.88 -8.63
C GLY A 187 12.32 -2.23 -9.65
N LYS A 188 12.67 -2.30 -10.94
CA LYS A 188 11.85 -1.76 -12.04
C LYS A 188 10.49 -2.45 -12.22
N ASP A 189 10.28 -3.61 -11.61
CA ASP A 189 8.98 -4.30 -11.50
C ASP A 189 7.94 -3.48 -10.73
N HIS A 190 8.38 -2.53 -9.90
CA HIS A 190 7.53 -1.59 -9.17
C HIS A 190 7.14 -0.31 -9.94
N LEU A 191 7.47 -0.17 -11.24
CA LEU A 191 7.12 1.03 -12.01
C LEU A 191 5.62 1.35 -12.00
N ASN A 192 4.76 0.34 -12.20
CA ASN A 192 3.32 0.51 -12.13
C ASN A 192 2.84 0.90 -10.71
N ASN A 193 3.51 0.40 -9.68
CA ASN A 193 3.20 0.76 -8.29
C ASN A 193 3.54 2.24 -8.03
N THR A 194 4.68 2.72 -8.53
CA THR A 194 5.04 4.15 -8.44
C THR A 194 3.96 5.03 -9.06
N LEU A 195 3.50 4.70 -10.27
CA LEU A 195 2.47 5.48 -10.96
C LEU A 195 1.13 5.49 -10.22
N LYS A 196 0.76 4.38 -9.55
CA LYS A 196 -0.43 4.34 -8.68
C LYS A 196 -0.26 5.19 -7.43
N GLN A 197 0.90 5.10 -6.77
CA GLN A 197 1.19 5.85 -5.56
C GLN A 197 1.17 7.36 -5.80
N LYS A 198 1.62 7.83 -6.96
CA LYS A 198 1.53 9.24 -7.36
C LYS A 198 0.11 9.80 -7.37
N TRP A 199 -0.92 9.00 -7.66
CA TRP A 199 -2.30 9.43 -7.56
C TRP A 199 -2.70 9.75 -6.11
N ILE A 200 -2.20 8.98 -5.14
CA ILE A 200 -2.47 9.20 -3.72
C ILE A 200 -1.81 10.50 -3.25
N TYR A 201 -0.53 10.71 -3.60
CA TYR A 201 0.18 11.96 -3.33
C TYR A 201 -0.55 13.16 -3.93
N LYS A 202 -1.00 13.04 -5.18
CA LYS A 202 -1.75 14.09 -5.88
C LYS A 202 -3.04 14.46 -5.16
N TYR A 203 -3.85 13.47 -4.73
CA TYR A 203 -5.11 13.72 -4.05
C TYR A 203 -4.92 14.33 -2.66
N LEU A 204 -3.87 13.96 -1.96
CA LEU A 204 -3.56 14.49 -0.63
C LEU A 204 -2.73 15.78 -0.65
N GLY A 205 -2.34 16.24 -1.84
CA GLY A 205 -1.53 17.45 -2.00
C GLY A 205 -0.14 17.33 -1.40
N TRP A 206 0.41 16.12 -1.39
CA TRP A 206 1.72 15.82 -0.82
C TRP A 206 2.85 15.89 -1.84
N ASP A 207 4.04 16.26 -1.38
CA ASP A 207 5.27 16.14 -2.18
C ASP A 207 5.68 14.67 -2.29
N GLU A 208 6.00 14.24 -3.51
CA GLU A 208 6.44 12.87 -3.79
C GLU A 208 7.90 12.65 -3.36
N PRO A 209 8.26 11.44 -2.87
CA PRO A 209 9.66 11.07 -2.72
C PRO A 209 10.33 10.89 -4.09
N GLU A 210 11.65 10.93 -4.13
CA GLU A 210 12.39 10.56 -5.34
C GLU A 210 12.38 9.04 -5.54
N TYR A 211 11.89 8.58 -6.71
CA TYR A 211 11.83 7.16 -7.04
C TYR A 211 12.98 6.74 -7.95
N ILE A 212 13.80 5.82 -7.47
CA ILE A 212 14.94 5.26 -8.20
C ILE A 212 14.69 3.78 -8.46
N HIS A 213 14.51 3.41 -9.74
CA HIS A 213 14.25 2.03 -10.15
C HIS A 213 15.50 1.39 -10.73
N TYR A 214 15.96 0.29 -10.13
CA TYR A 214 17.10 -0.47 -10.62
C TYR A 214 16.67 -1.72 -11.40
N GLY A 215 17.53 -2.19 -12.28
CA GLY A 215 17.29 -3.40 -13.08
C GLY A 215 17.18 -4.66 -12.21
N LEU A 216 16.38 -5.63 -12.65
CA LEU A 216 16.30 -6.94 -12.00
C LEU A 216 17.56 -7.77 -12.28
N VAL A 217 17.92 -8.63 -11.33
CA VAL A 217 18.98 -9.64 -11.52
C VAL A 217 18.28 -10.97 -11.71
N SER A 218 18.57 -11.62 -12.82
CA SER A 218 18.23 -13.03 -13.02
C SER A 218 19.37 -13.89 -12.51
N ILE A 219 19.05 -14.83 -11.65
CA ILE A 219 20.00 -15.86 -11.22
C ILE A 219 19.71 -17.07 -12.10
N PRO A 220 20.72 -17.64 -12.79
CA PRO A 220 20.55 -18.80 -13.62
C PRO A 220 20.13 -20.04 -12.85
#